data_f0080b96e7bdca74be89169bae88d4ac
#
_entry.id   f0080b96e7bdca74be89169bae88d4ac
#
_cell.length_a   1.000
_cell.length_b   1.000
_cell.length_c   1.000
_cell.angle_alpha   90.00
_cell.angle_beta   90.00
_cell.angle_gamma   90.00
#
_symmetry.space_group_name_H-M   'P 1'
#
loop_
_entity.id
_entity.type
_entity.pdbx_description
1 polymer ?
#
loop_
_entity_poly.entity_id
_entity_poly.type
_entity_poly.pdbx_seq_one_letter_code
_entity_poly.pdbx_strand_id
1 'polypeptide(L)'
;MLHVGCHLSSAKGYEAMGKVALSIGANTFQFFTRNPRGSKAKAIDEQDISRFLKLAGDNGFGILLAHAPYTLNPCSADPKVTRFAAQVLQEDLALMEYLPGSLYNFHPGSHVGQGVEKGIELVAAQLNDVLSSGQTTTVLLETMSGKGSEIGKTFEELAAIIERVELKEKLGVCLDTCHVYSAGYDLVNRLDGVLEHFDSVLGLERLLSLIHI
;
A
#
# COMPACT_ATOMS: atom_id res chain seq x y z
N MET A 1 -5.76 5.73 -19.82
CA MET A 1 -5.03 4.53 -20.30
C MET A 1 -4.93 3.57 -19.13
N LEU A 2 -5.13 2.26 -19.34
CA LEU A 2 -4.95 1.26 -18.29
C LEU A 2 -3.46 1.09 -17.98
N HIS A 3 -3.08 1.10 -16.69
CA HIS A 3 -1.72 0.81 -16.24
C HIS A 3 -1.66 -0.63 -15.73
N VAL A 4 -0.78 -1.42 -16.32
CA VAL A 4 -0.61 -2.85 -15.98
C VAL A 4 0.86 -3.15 -15.79
N GLY A 5 1.18 -3.87 -14.74
CA GLY A 5 2.55 -4.24 -14.42
C GLY A 5 2.62 -5.46 -13.53
N CYS A 6 3.81 -5.73 -13.02
CA CYS A 6 4.05 -6.82 -12.08
C CYS A 6 4.93 -6.35 -10.92
N HIS A 7 5.09 -7.22 -9.92
CA HIS A 7 6.01 -6.99 -8.82
C HIS A 7 7.45 -7.22 -9.30
N LEU A 8 8.32 -6.22 -9.13
CA LEU A 8 9.72 -6.27 -9.54
C LEU A 8 10.66 -6.16 -8.34
N SER A 9 11.82 -6.79 -8.48
CA SER A 9 12.86 -6.71 -7.45
C SER A 9 13.64 -5.41 -7.54
N SER A 10 13.66 -4.64 -6.46
CA SER A 10 14.44 -3.40 -6.33
C SER A 10 15.96 -3.64 -6.14
N ALA A 11 16.44 -4.89 -6.13
CA ALA A 11 17.83 -5.22 -5.85
C ALA A 11 18.84 -4.52 -6.77
N LYS A 12 18.50 -4.34 -8.05
CA LYS A 12 19.37 -3.72 -9.08
C LYS A 12 19.09 -2.22 -9.31
N GLY A 13 18.18 -1.61 -8.53
CA GLY A 13 17.81 -0.21 -8.64
C GLY A 13 16.56 0.06 -9.47
N TYR A 14 16.15 1.32 -9.49
CA TYR A 14 14.89 1.77 -10.10
C TYR A 14 14.97 1.77 -11.64
N GLU A 15 16.08 2.25 -12.21
CA GLU A 15 16.27 2.22 -13.67
C GLU A 15 16.21 0.79 -14.22
N ALA A 16 16.80 -0.19 -13.48
CA ALA A 16 16.75 -1.58 -13.87
C ALA A 16 15.31 -2.15 -13.82
N MET A 17 14.51 -1.79 -12.79
CA MET A 17 13.09 -2.16 -12.74
C MET A 17 12.31 -1.58 -13.92
N GLY A 18 12.51 -0.29 -14.24
CA GLY A 18 11.89 0.34 -15.41
C GLY A 18 12.21 -0.36 -16.73
N LYS A 19 13.48 -0.73 -16.94
CA LYS A 19 13.90 -1.51 -18.13
C LYS A 19 13.25 -2.89 -18.19
N VAL A 20 13.13 -3.58 -17.06
CA VAL A 20 12.43 -4.87 -16.98
C VAL A 20 10.94 -4.69 -17.30
N ALA A 21 10.28 -3.69 -16.71
CA ALA A 21 8.88 -3.40 -17.00
C ALA A 21 8.66 -3.19 -18.51
N LEU A 22 9.46 -2.34 -19.14
CA LEU A 22 9.37 -2.11 -20.60
C LEU A 22 9.59 -3.37 -21.39
N SER A 23 10.53 -4.24 -20.99
CA SER A 23 10.85 -5.48 -21.72
C SER A 23 9.70 -6.48 -21.75
N ILE A 24 8.77 -6.39 -20.82
CA ILE A 24 7.56 -7.24 -20.73
C ILE A 24 6.29 -6.51 -21.17
N GLY A 25 6.40 -5.30 -21.70
CA GLY A 25 5.26 -4.48 -22.14
C GLY A 25 4.44 -3.86 -21.00
N ALA A 26 4.99 -3.82 -19.78
CA ALA A 26 4.36 -3.16 -18.64
C ALA A 26 4.60 -1.64 -18.68
N ASN A 27 3.64 -0.87 -18.20
CA ASN A 27 3.71 0.60 -18.10
C ASN A 27 3.59 1.10 -16.66
N THR A 28 3.68 0.22 -15.68
CA THR A 28 3.84 0.45 -14.24
C THR A 28 4.45 -0.78 -13.60
N PHE A 29 4.78 -0.70 -12.31
CA PHE A 29 5.20 -1.87 -11.52
C PHE A 29 4.99 -1.64 -10.03
N GLN A 30 4.96 -2.75 -9.29
CA GLN A 30 5.02 -2.79 -7.84
C GLN A 30 6.41 -3.20 -7.38
N PHE A 31 6.87 -2.69 -6.23
CA PHE A 31 8.15 -3.08 -5.63
C PHE A 31 8.10 -2.97 -4.10
N PHE A 32 8.96 -3.69 -3.40
CA PHE A 32 9.17 -3.47 -1.97
C PHE A 32 10.16 -2.35 -1.71
N THR A 33 9.82 -1.44 -0.80
CA THR A 33 10.71 -0.36 -0.35
C THR A 33 11.96 -0.88 0.33
N ARG A 34 11.84 -2.05 0.98
CA ARG A 34 12.89 -2.77 1.70
C ARG A 34 12.71 -4.29 1.55
N ASN A 35 13.62 -5.08 2.10
CA ASN A 35 13.42 -6.53 2.14
C ASN A 35 12.07 -6.84 2.81
N PRO A 36 11.16 -7.60 2.17
CA PRO A 36 9.82 -7.87 2.70
C PRO A 36 9.80 -8.62 4.05
N ARG A 37 10.92 -9.26 4.41
CA ARG A 37 11.12 -9.95 5.70
C ARG A 37 12.20 -9.30 6.57
N GLY A 38 12.70 -8.14 6.18
CA GLY A 38 13.79 -7.43 6.84
C GLY A 38 13.39 -6.03 7.27
N SER A 39 14.23 -5.42 8.10
CA SER A 39 13.98 -4.10 8.68
C SER A 39 14.73 -2.96 8.00
N LYS A 40 15.85 -3.26 7.31
CA LYS A 40 16.72 -2.22 6.79
C LYS A 40 16.31 -1.74 5.41
N ALA A 41 16.04 -0.43 5.29
CA ALA A 41 15.86 0.22 3.99
C ALA A 41 17.15 0.19 3.18
N LYS A 42 17.02 0.14 1.85
CA LYS A 42 18.16 0.30 0.94
C LYS A 42 18.58 1.77 0.91
N ALA A 43 19.88 2.03 0.84
CA ALA A 43 20.34 3.39 0.60
C ALA A 43 19.82 3.93 -0.73
N ILE A 44 19.44 5.21 -0.73
CA ILE A 44 18.96 5.91 -1.93
C ILE A 44 20.16 6.18 -2.85
N ASP A 45 19.99 5.86 -4.13
CA ASP A 45 20.86 6.29 -5.22
C ASP A 45 20.08 7.30 -6.07
N GLU A 46 20.29 8.59 -5.79
CA GLU A 46 19.59 9.67 -6.49
C GLU A 46 19.86 9.69 -8.00
N GLN A 47 21.04 9.23 -8.43
CA GLN A 47 21.37 9.16 -9.86
C GLN A 47 20.56 8.04 -10.53
N ASP A 48 20.41 6.87 -9.87
CA ASP A 48 19.58 5.79 -10.37
C ASP A 48 18.12 6.22 -10.48
N ILE A 49 17.59 6.90 -9.44
CA ILE A 49 16.23 7.45 -9.46
C ILE A 49 16.07 8.47 -10.60
N SER A 50 17.01 9.38 -10.77
CA SER A 50 16.95 10.39 -11.84
C SER A 50 16.91 9.74 -13.23
N ARG A 51 17.75 8.71 -13.46
CA ARG A 51 17.71 7.94 -14.72
C ARG A 51 16.38 7.21 -14.91
N PHE A 52 15.84 6.65 -13.83
CA PHE A 52 14.53 6.01 -13.88
C PHE A 52 13.41 7.01 -14.19
N LEU A 53 13.36 8.16 -13.52
CA LEU A 53 12.32 9.18 -13.77
C LEU A 53 12.34 9.67 -15.22
N LYS A 54 13.54 9.86 -15.79
CA LYS A 54 13.67 10.16 -17.22
C LYS A 54 13.12 9.04 -18.09
N LEU A 55 13.52 7.78 -17.82
CA LEU A 55 13.04 6.61 -18.56
C LEU A 55 11.51 6.50 -18.47
N ALA A 56 10.94 6.70 -17.29
CA ALA A 56 9.51 6.64 -17.05
C ALA A 56 8.75 7.72 -17.82
N GLY A 57 9.24 8.96 -17.82
CA GLY A 57 8.66 10.08 -18.57
C GLY A 57 8.71 9.84 -20.07
N ASP A 58 9.86 9.38 -20.60
CA ASP A 58 10.04 9.11 -22.03
C ASP A 58 9.14 7.96 -22.55
N ASN A 59 8.67 7.07 -21.67
CA ASN A 59 7.89 5.88 -22.02
C ASN A 59 6.44 5.88 -21.48
N GLY A 60 5.98 6.98 -20.90
CA GLY A 60 4.60 7.12 -20.45
C GLY A 60 4.20 6.16 -19.33
N PHE A 61 5.11 5.92 -18.37
CA PHE A 61 4.79 5.14 -17.17
C PHE A 61 3.64 5.76 -16.39
N GLY A 62 2.78 4.90 -15.86
CA GLY A 62 1.78 5.28 -14.90
C GLY A 62 2.32 5.40 -13.47
N ILE A 63 1.41 5.55 -12.53
CA ILE A 63 1.73 5.66 -11.11
C ILE A 63 2.37 4.36 -10.62
N LEU A 64 3.47 4.47 -9.87
CA LEU A 64 4.14 3.33 -9.25
C LEU A 64 3.48 2.94 -7.93
N LEU A 65 3.55 1.66 -7.59
CA LEU A 65 3.08 1.13 -6.33
C LEU A 65 4.25 0.58 -5.52
N ALA A 66 4.58 1.24 -4.41
CA ALA A 66 5.47 0.66 -3.42
C ALA A 66 4.68 -0.18 -2.41
N HIS A 67 5.29 -1.25 -1.90
CA HIS A 67 4.68 -2.09 -0.87
C HIS A 67 5.55 -2.12 0.38
N ALA A 68 4.92 -1.96 1.53
CA ALA A 68 5.54 -2.11 2.82
C ALA A 68 6.03 -3.56 3.07
N PRO A 69 7.00 -3.79 3.95
CA PRO A 69 7.37 -5.14 4.33
C PRO A 69 6.22 -5.85 5.06
N TYR A 70 6.07 -7.16 4.85
CA TYR A 70 5.03 -7.98 5.50
C TYR A 70 5.13 -8.03 7.03
N THR A 71 6.28 -7.64 7.59
CA THR A 71 6.51 -7.60 9.04
C THR A 71 5.94 -6.36 9.71
N LEU A 72 5.41 -5.41 8.94
CA LEU A 72 4.80 -4.20 9.47
C LEU A 72 3.47 -4.54 10.14
N ASN A 73 3.32 -4.17 11.42
CA ASN A 73 2.07 -4.34 12.17
C ASN A 73 1.79 -3.14 13.08
N PRO A 74 1.12 -2.10 12.57
CA PRO A 74 0.83 -0.89 13.31
C PRO A 74 -0.16 -1.09 14.47
N CYS A 75 -0.95 -2.16 14.47
CA CYS A 75 -1.95 -2.43 15.49
C CYS A 75 -1.57 -3.57 16.46
N SER A 76 -0.29 -3.91 16.55
CA SER A 76 0.20 -4.91 17.51
C SER A 76 -0.05 -4.48 18.97
N ALA A 77 -0.29 -5.46 19.85
CA ALA A 77 -0.31 -5.25 21.30
C ALA A 77 1.09 -4.96 21.89
N ASP A 78 2.16 -5.31 21.17
CA ASP A 78 3.54 -5.05 21.61
C ASP A 78 3.99 -3.65 21.18
N PRO A 79 4.29 -2.75 22.16
CA PRO A 79 4.78 -1.39 21.86
C PRO A 79 6.10 -1.34 21.09
N LYS A 80 6.90 -2.40 21.08
CA LYS A 80 8.12 -2.46 20.27
C LYS A 80 7.78 -2.64 18.80
N VAL A 81 6.77 -3.47 18.52
CA VAL A 81 6.30 -3.73 17.15
C VAL A 81 5.62 -2.50 16.57
N THR A 82 4.78 -1.80 17.34
CA THR A 82 4.11 -0.58 16.87
C THR A 82 5.08 0.58 16.65
N ARG A 83 6.08 0.76 17.53
CA ARG A 83 7.15 1.75 17.31
C ARG A 83 7.99 1.43 16.07
N PHE A 84 8.31 0.15 15.87
CA PHE A 84 9.01 -0.27 14.66
C PHE A 84 8.18 0.00 13.40
N ALA A 85 6.87 -0.26 13.45
CA ALA A 85 5.97 0.05 12.34
C ALA A 85 5.93 1.55 12.04
N ALA A 86 5.85 2.42 13.07
CA ALA A 86 5.92 3.87 12.90
C ALA A 86 7.22 4.31 12.21
N GLN A 87 8.37 3.80 12.68
CA GLN A 87 9.66 4.10 12.09
C GLN A 87 9.73 3.68 10.62
N VAL A 88 9.26 2.46 10.30
CA VAL A 88 9.24 1.96 8.92
C VAL A 88 8.38 2.83 8.03
N LEU A 89 7.16 3.19 8.47
CA LEU A 89 6.27 4.06 7.70
C LEU A 89 6.91 5.42 7.43
N GLN A 90 7.51 6.07 8.44
CA GLN A 90 8.19 7.35 8.30
C GLN A 90 9.36 7.29 7.31
N GLU A 91 10.22 6.26 7.45
CA GLU A 91 11.36 6.07 6.56
C GLU A 91 10.93 5.79 5.12
N ASP A 92 9.91 4.95 4.94
CA ASP A 92 9.42 4.58 3.61
C ASP A 92 8.70 5.75 2.94
N LEU A 93 7.87 6.51 3.66
CA LEU A 93 7.22 7.70 3.10
C LEU A 93 8.25 8.76 2.70
N ALA A 94 9.29 8.98 3.50
CA ALA A 94 10.39 9.87 3.12
C ALA A 94 11.13 9.40 1.86
N LEU A 95 11.32 8.07 1.70
CA LEU A 95 11.90 7.49 0.50
C LEU A 95 10.99 7.70 -0.71
N MET A 96 9.69 7.56 -0.54
CA MET A 96 8.73 7.70 -1.63
C MET A 96 8.67 9.12 -2.20
N GLU A 97 9.05 10.15 -1.46
CA GLU A 97 9.12 11.52 -1.97
C GLU A 97 10.21 11.72 -3.06
N TYR A 98 11.14 10.78 -3.22
CA TYR A 98 12.02 10.72 -4.40
C TYR A 98 11.32 10.21 -5.66
N LEU A 99 10.11 9.65 -5.52
CA LEU A 99 9.25 9.16 -6.60
C LEU A 99 7.88 9.85 -6.51
N PRO A 100 7.81 11.17 -6.73
CA PRO A 100 6.64 11.97 -6.41
C PRO A 100 5.37 11.47 -7.11
N GLY A 101 4.25 11.50 -6.40
CA GLY A 101 2.94 11.06 -6.90
C GLY A 101 2.76 9.55 -6.94
N SER A 102 3.70 8.77 -6.37
CA SER A 102 3.56 7.30 -6.26
C SER A 102 2.60 6.90 -5.13
N LEU A 103 2.20 5.63 -5.13
CA LEU A 103 1.37 5.01 -4.12
C LEU A 103 2.23 4.17 -3.18
N TYR A 104 1.88 4.15 -1.90
CA TYR A 104 2.51 3.30 -0.89
C TYR A 104 1.47 2.43 -0.21
N ASN A 105 1.49 1.13 -0.48
CA ASN A 105 0.55 0.13 0.01
C ASN A 105 1.08 -0.58 1.26
N PHE A 106 0.23 -0.82 2.25
CA PHE A 106 0.58 -1.61 3.41
C PHE A 106 -0.62 -2.41 3.95
N HIS A 107 -0.31 -3.53 4.61
CA HIS A 107 -1.29 -4.30 5.37
C HIS A 107 -1.63 -3.56 6.68
N PRO A 108 -2.91 -3.31 6.99
CA PRO A 108 -3.29 -2.67 8.26
C PRO A 108 -2.81 -3.40 9.52
N GLY A 109 -2.46 -4.70 9.37
CA GLY A 109 -1.86 -5.51 10.42
C GLY A 109 -2.85 -6.39 11.16
N SER A 110 -2.43 -6.87 12.33
CA SER A 110 -3.20 -7.81 13.15
C SER A 110 -3.30 -7.30 14.59
N HIS A 111 -4.52 -7.26 15.13
CA HIS A 111 -4.80 -6.75 16.48
C HIS A 111 -4.36 -7.69 17.63
N VAL A 112 -3.99 -8.91 17.32
CA VAL A 112 -3.42 -9.90 18.27
C VAL A 112 -4.20 -9.98 19.59
N GLY A 113 -5.50 -10.27 19.52
CA GLY A 113 -6.38 -10.46 20.68
C GLY A 113 -6.94 -9.18 21.33
N GLN A 114 -6.55 -7.96 20.88
CA GLN A 114 -7.07 -6.70 21.43
C GLN A 114 -8.49 -6.36 20.96
N GLY A 115 -8.97 -7.01 19.90
CA GLY A 115 -10.24 -6.74 19.23
C GLY A 115 -10.10 -5.79 18.05
N VAL A 116 -11.04 -5.92 17.10
CA VAL A 116 -11.03 -5.18 15.82
C VAL A 116 -11.06 -3.68 16.05
N GLU A 117 -11.93 -3.18 16.94
CA GLU A 117 -12.07 -1.75 17.21
C GLU A 117 -10.76 -1.14 17.72
N LYS A 118 -10.07 -1.85 18.65
CA LYS A 118 -8.76 -1.40 19.12
C LYS A 118 -7.70 -1.42 18.04
N GLY A 119 -7.73 -2.42 17.16
CA GLY A 119 -6.85 -2.48 16.00
C GLY A 119 -7.04 -1.28 15.07
N ILE A 120 -8.29 -0.94 14.74
CA ILE A 120 -8.65 0.22 13.92
C ILE A 120 -8.15 1.53 14.55
N GLU A 121 -8.38 1.73 15.86
CA GLU A 121 -7.85 2.90 16.58
C GLU A 121 -6.33 3.04 16.45
N LEU A 122 -5.59 1.94 16.64
CA LEU A 122 -4.13 1.95 16.60
C LEU A 122 -3.59 2.23 15.21
N VAL A 123 -4.19 1.66 14.15
CA VAL A 123 -3.82 1.96 12.77
C VAL A 123 -4.05 3.43 12.46
N ALA A 124 -5.23 3.96 12.79
CA ALA A 124 -5.57 5.35 12.54
C ALA A 124 -4.65 6.32 13.32
N ALA A 125 -4.38 6.04 14.59
CA ALA A 125 -3.46 6.84 15.40
C ALA A 125 -2.06 6.87 14.77
N GLN A 126 -1.56 5.72 14.32
CA GLN A 126 -0.24 5.66 13.68
C GLN A 126 -0.20 6.43 12.36
N LEU A 127 -1.27 6.38 11.55
CA LEU A 127 -1.37 7.18 10.32
C LEU A 127 -1.40 8.68 10.63
N ASN A 128 -2.12 9.11 11.67
CA ASN A 128 -2.12 10.50 12.11
C ASN A 128 -0.73 10.99 12.56
N ASP A 129 0.08 10.10 13.13
CA ASP A 129 1.45 10.42 13.57
C ASP A 129 2.44 10.53 12.41
N VAL A 130 2.24 9.80 11.30
CA VAL A 130 3.24 9.68 10.22
C VAL A 130 2.88 10.45 8.95
N LEU A 131 1.59 10.72 8.69
CA LEU A 131 1.17 11.44 7.49
C LEU A 131 1.52 12.94 7.59
N SER A 132 1.84 13.52 6.44
CA SER A 132 2.13 14.94 6.29
C SER A 132 1.28 15.55 5.18
N SER A 133 0.77 16.75 5.39
CA SER A 133 0.03 17.51 4.37
C SER A 133 0.87 17.81 3.12
N GLY A 134 2.19 17.96 3.30
CA GLY A 134 3.13 18.24 2.22
C GLY A 134 3.59 17.03 1.42
N GLN A 135 3.28 15.79 1.85
CA GLN A 135 3.69 14.60 1.09
C GLN A 135 2.97 14.49 -0.25
N THR A 136 3.68 14.00 -1.27
CA THR A 136 3.12 13.73 -2.60
C THR A 136 2.60 12.31 -2.72
N THR A 137 3.07 11.41 -1.85
CA THR A 137 2.71 9.99 -1.82
C THR A 137 1.32 9.79 -1.23
N THR A 138 0.47 9.02 -1.91
CA THR A 138 -0.80 8.54 -1.35
C THR A 138 -0.59 7.18 -0.70
N VAL A 139 -1.05 7.03 0.55
CA VAL A 139 -0.94 5.78 1.31
C VAL A 139 -2.18 4.93 1.10
N LEU A 140 -1.99 3.66 0.78
CA LEU A 140 -3.07 2.72 0.52
C LEU A 140 -3.21 1.72 1.66
N LEU A 141 -4.42 1.57 2.16
CA LEU A 141 -4.82 0.44 3.00
C LEU A 141 -5.15 -0.75 2.09
N GLU A 142 -4.47 -1.86 2.29
CA GLU A 142 -4.78 -3.07 1.54
C GLU A 142 -5.99 -3.79 2.13
N THR A 143 -6.86 -4.32 1.25
CA THR A 143 -7.90 -5.26 1.68
C THR A 143 -7.27 -6.56 2.14
N MET A 144 -7.72 -7.10 3.29
CA MET A 144 -7.11 -8.27 3.92
C MET A 144 -8.02 -9.49 3.91
N SER A 145 -7.41 -10.67 4.03
CA SER A 145 -8.16 -11.94 4.04
C SER A 145 -8.89 -12.20 5.36
N GLY A 146 -8.53 -11.50 6.43
CA GLY A 146 -9.08 -11.70 7.76
C GLY A 146 -8.57 -12.95 8.46
N LYS A 147 -7.41 -13.47 8.07
CA LYS A 147 -6.79 -14.61 8.76
C LYS A 147 -6.37 -14.22 10.18
N GLY A 148 -6.75 -15.07 11.14
CA GLY A 148 -6.42 -14.84 12.55
C GLY A 148 -7.07 -13.55 13.07
N SER A 149 -6.29 -12.49 13.24
CA SER A 149 -6.73 -11.20 13.78
C SER A 149 -6.37 -10.01 12.88
N GLU A 150 -6.28 -10.26 11.57
CA GLU A 150 -6.03 -9.20 10.56
C GLU A 150 -7.18 -8.18 10.55
N ILE A 151 -6.79 -6.89 10.41
CA ILE A 151 -7.68 -5.75 10.20
C ILE A 151 -7.75 -5.44 8.70
N GLY A 152 -8.92 -4.95 8.24
CA GLY A 152 -9.16 -4.63 6.82
C GLY A 152 -9.78 -5.78 6.03
N LYS A 153 -10.40 -6.74 6.74
CA LYS A 153 -11.14 -7.84 6.15
C LYS A 153 -12.39 -7.36 5.43
N THR A 154 -13.05 -6.35 5.95
CA THR A 154 -14.25 -5.76 5.34
C THR A 154 -13.99 -4.33 4.90
N PHE A 155 -14.78 -3.85 3.96
CA PHE A 155 -14.70 -2.46 3.48
C PHE A 155 -15.05 -1.48 4.60
N GLU A 156 -15.95 -1.87 5.53
CA GLU A 156 -16.32 -1.08 6.72
C GLU A 156 -15.15 -0.93 7.70
N GLU A 157 -14.30 -1.95 7.87
CA GLU A 157 -13.08 -1.82 8.69
C GLU A 157 -12.11 -0.80 8.09
N LEU A 158 -11.92 -0.80 6.78
CA LEU A 158 -11.08 0.18 6.08
C LEU A 158 -11.68 1.59 6.16
N ALA A 159 -12.99 1.73 5.95
CA ALA A 159 -13.70 2.99 6.11
C ALA A 159 -13.55 3.53 7.54
N ALA A 160 -13.69 2.67 8.55
CA ALA A 160 -13.56 3.05 9.95
C ALA A 160 -12.13 3.53 10.31
N ILE A 161 -11.09 3.00 9.66
CA ILE A 161 -9.72 3.54 9.79
C ILE A 161 -9.65 4.92 9.14
N ILE A 162 -10.09 5.05 7.89
CA ILE A 162 -10.01 6.30 7.11
C ILE A 162 -10.74 7.43 7.81
N GLU A 163 -11.93 7.19 8.36
CA GLU A 163 -12.72 8.19 9.05
C GLU A 163 -12.05 8.75 10.32
N ARG A 164 -11.13 8.00 10.94
CA ARG A 164 -10.37 8.42 12.13
C ARG A 164 -9.05 9.10 11.79
N VAL A 165 -8.68 9.19 10.50
CA VAL A 165 -7.46 9.86 10.06
C VAL A 165 -7.76 11.31 9.67
N GLU A 166 -6.93 12.25 10.17
CA GLU A 166 -7.11 13.69 9.91
C GLU A 166 -6.84 14.03 8.45
N LEU A 167 -5.76 13.50 7.87
CA LEU A 167 -5.35 13.70 6.47
C LEU A 167 -5.90 12.58 5.56
N LYS A 168 -7.20 12.34 5.64
CA LYS A 168 -7.86 11.26 4.91
C LYS A 168 -7.83 11.39 3.38
N GLU A 169 -7.55 12.59 2.88
CA GLU A 169 -7.30 12.83 1.45
C GLU A 169 -5.96 12.25 0.97
N LYS A 170 -5.05 11.93 1.91
CA LYS A 170 -3.80 11.22 1.63
C LYS A 170 -3.95 9.70 1.64
N LEU A 171 -5.17 9.20 1.84
CA LEU A 171 -5.45 7.76 1.91
C LEU A 171 -6.27 7.29 0.72
N GLY A 172 -5.96 6.08 0.28
CA GLY A 172 -6.75 5.29 -0.67
C GLY A 172 -6.79 3.83 -0.26
N VAL A 173 -7.28 2.99 -1.14
CA VAL A 173 -7.38 1.54 -0.94
C VAL A 173 -6.71 0.81 -2.09
N CYS A 174 -5.98 -0.25 -1.75
CA CYS A 174 -5.50 -1.27 -2.66
C CYS A 174 -6.36 -2.52 -2.50
N LEU A 175 -7.09 -2.91 -3.54
CA LEU A 175 -7.88 -4.11 -3.54
C LEU A 175 -7.03 -5.29 -3.99
N ASP A 176 -6.71 -6.22 -3.07
CA ASP A 176 -6.14 -7.52 -3.43
C ASP A 176 -7.28 -8.52 -3.68
N THR A 177 -7.38 -9.00 -4.91
CA THR A 177 -8.47 -9.91 -5.30
C THR A 177 -8.38 -11.26 -4.60
N CYS A 178 -7.17 -11.74 -4.25
CA CYS A 178 -6.98 -12.97 -3.50
C CYS A 178 -7.46 -12.80 -2.04
N HIS A 179 -7.14 -11.66 -1.42
CA HIS A 179 -7.58 -11.35 -0.07
C HIS A 179 -9.10 -11.18 0.02
N VAL A 180 -9.69 -10.39 -0.88
CA VAL A 180 -11.13 -10.15 -0.92
C VAL A 180 -11.91 -11.45 -1.15
N TYR A 181 -11.44 -12.30 -2.08
CA TYR A 181 -12.04 -13.63 -2.29
C TYR A 181 -11.93 -14.50 -1.02
N SER A 182 -10.76 -14.51 -0.37
CA SER A 182 -10.54 -15.28 0.86
C SER A 182 -11.35 -14.74 2.05
N ALA A 183 -11.65 -13.45 2.06
CA ALA A 183 -12.53 -12.81 3.05
C ALA A 183 -14.01 -13.16 2.88
N GLY A 184 -14.38 -13.79 1.76
CA GLY A 184 -15.73 -14.28 1.49
C GLY A 184 -16.53 -13.47 0.49
N TYR A 185 -15.92 -12.48 -0.18
CA TYR A 185 -16.58 -11.75 -1.28
C TYR A 185 -16.56 -12.59 -2.56
N ASP A 186 -17.71 -12.74 -3.21
CA ASP A 186 -17.85 -13.55 -4.45
C ASP A 186 -17.44 -12.74 -5.69
N LEU A 187 -16.12 -12.65 -5.91
CA LEU A 187 -15.56 -11.98 -7.10
C LEU A 187 -15.84 -12.72 -8.41
N VAL A 188 -16.13 -14.02 -8.35
CA VAL A 188 -16.30 -14.85 -9.54
C VAL A 188 -17.69 -14.67 -10.16
N ASN A 189 -18.74 -14.66 -9.33
CA ASN A 189 -20.11 -14.65 -9.80
C ASN A 189 -20.82 -13.29 -9.55
N ARG A 190 -20.28 -12.44 -8.67
CA ARG A 190 -20.93 -11.20 -8.20
C ARG A 190 -19.99 -10.00 -8.14
N LEU A 191 -19.05 -9.90 -9.09
CA LEU A 191 -18.06 -8.81 -9.13
C LEU A 191 -18.70 -7.42 -9.04
N ASP A 192 -19.75 -7.18 -9.85
CA ASP A 192 -20.47 -5.89 -9.86
C ASP A 192 -21.03 -5.57 -8.47
N GLY A 193 -21.67 -6.54 -7.81
CA GLY A 193 -22.19 -6.35 -6.45
C GLY A 193 -21.10 -6.11 -5.39
N VAL A 194 -19.90 -6.67 -5.57
CA VAL A 194 -18.76 -6.38 -4.70
C VAL A 194 -18.26 -4.96 -4.93
N LEU A 195 -18.18 -4.50 -6.17
CA LEU A 195 -17.78 -3.13 -6.51
C LEU A 195 -18.84 -2.11 -6.07
N GLU A 196 -20.12 -2.40 -6.21
CA GLU A 196 -21.22 -1.57 -5.68
C GLU A 196 -21.16 -1.44 -4.16
N HIS A 197 -20.84 -2.54 -3.46
CA HIS A 197 -20.62 -2.51 -2.00
C HIS A 197 -19.40 -1.65 -1.64
N PHE A 198 -18.28 -1.85 -2.34
CA PHE A 198 -17.09 -1.01 -2.16
C PHE A 198 -17.42 0.48 -2.35
N ASP A 199 -18.14 0.81 -3.43
CA ASP A 199 -18.54 2.19 -3.73
C ASP A 199 -19.42 2.78 -2.64
N SER A 200 -20.41 2.02 -2.17
CA SER A 200 -21.33 2.47 -1.11
C SER A 200 -20.66 2.74 0.24
N VAL A 201 -19.55 2.06 0.55
CA VAL A 201 -18.86 2.15 1.84
C VAL A 201 -17.67 3.10 1.80
N LEU A 202 -16.89 3.07 0.73
CA LEU A 202 -15.61 3.76 0.61
C LEU A 202 -15.60 4.85 -0.47
N GLY A 203 -16.44 4.70 -1.51
CA GLY A 203 -16.34 5.46 -2.76
C GLY A 203 -15.33 4.87 -3.73
N LEU A 204 -15.69 4.72 -5.00
CA LEU A 204 -14.77 4.17 -6.03
C LEU A 204 -13.55 5.07 -6.28
N GLU A 205 -13.63 6.34 -5.98
CA GLU A 205 -12.51 7.29 -6.08
C GLU A 205 -11.35 6.93 -5.13
N ARG A 206 -11.59 6.11 -4.10
CA ARG A 206 -10.55 5.60 -3.20
C ARG A 206 -9.90 4.31 -3.68
N LEU A 207 -10.47 3.65 -4.68
CA LEU A 207 -9.87 2.46 -5.29
C LEU A 207 -8.74 2.87 -6.25
N LEU A 208 -7.54 3.06 -5.70
CA LEU A 208 -6.40 3.59 -6.46
C LEU A 208 -5.48 2.50 -7.04
N SER A 209 -5.58 1.28 -6.52
CA SER A 209 -4.83 0.14 -7.02
C SER A 209 -5.62 -1.16 -6.88
N LEU A 210 -5.39 -2.07 -7.83
CA LEU A 210 -5.87 -3.44 -7.77
C LEU A 210 -4.68 -4.36 -7.99
N ILE A 211 -4.50 -5.32 -7.08
CA ILE A 211 -3.44 -6.32 -7.16
C ILE A 211 -4.02 -7.74 -7.10
N HIS A 212 -3.23 -8.69 -7.51
CA HIS A 212 -3.49 -10.12 -7.36
C HIS A 212 -2.19 -10.82 -6.96
N ILE A 213 -2.17 -11.39 -5.79
CA ILE A 213 -1.00 -12.10 -5.24
C ILE A 213 -1.32 -13.58 -5.05
#